data_69c6dd8120659350dc14f4bd8511f3a6
#
_entry.id   69c6dd8120659350dc14f4bd8511f3a6
#
_cell.length_a   1.000
_cell.length_b   1.000
_cell.length_c   1.000
_cell.angle_alpha   90.00
_cell.angle_beta   90.00
_cell.angle_gamma   90.00
#
_symmetry.space_group_name_H-M   'P 1'
#
loop_
_entity.id
_entity.type
_entity.pdbx_description
1 polymer ?
#
loop_
_entity_poly.entity_id
_entity_poly.type
_entity_poly.pdbx_seq_one_letter_code
_entity_poly.pdbx_strand_id
1 'polypeptide(L)'
;MIIHSITDNIKKQLGNLFFWLLIFVILFDPTGTILHKKDLMFVLVVAFNILFYKPDWSKLPWILLLFCAITIPYLISCMRMTLVDETEVLAVYKAISPVLLLLWIRNYDLIKLSKGPVVICCILMTMLFFLILYYPQLEAPIYYWQAAAGFPIIINHRTFLGISMFVMYLKSYVAFVFIIAYYFYVVFSGVHRNILTFIYLFFICFAFSVSGTRSTMLLPTFMLIIVGYITSANKKYAKYILYPIIFIIGLAFIILLIALISDTGEASNAVKYGHIPSYIQLFEEHPEYILIGQGPGAFMYSEGFNKVVFKTEWTYLELVRNYGLFSLIIIGVFAKPLITMWKHRRDAFCKCMFFAYLSYLLIAGTNPLLLSSTGMIVLLMAYSYEESITSQDVNKQQK
;
A
#
# COMPACT_ATOMS: atom_id res chain seq x y z
N MET A 1 0.52 19.87 38.16
CA MET A 1 1.47 19.02 37.38
C MET A 1 0.91 17.61 37.12
N ILE A 2 0.48 16.86 38.14
CA ILE A 2 -0.05 15.46 37.98
C ILE A 2 -1.32 15.40 37.11
N ILE A 3 -2.32 16.27 37.30
CA ILE A 3 -3.57 16.30 36.53
C ILE A 3 -3.31 16.59 35.05
N HIS A 4 -2.34 17.47 34.75
CA HIS A 4 -2.01 17.82 33.36
C HIS A 4 -1.34 16.64 32.63
N SER A 5 -0.49 15.87 33.31
CA SER A 5 0.15 14.68 32.73
C SER A 5 -0.84 13.54 32.50
N ILE A 6 -1.85 13.38 33.36
CA ILE A 6 -2.92 12.37 33.21
C ILE A 6 -3.79 12.71 32.00
N THR A 7 -4.18 13.99 31.85
CA THR A 7 -4.99 14.43 30.69
C THR A 7 -4.24 14.26 29.37
N ASP A 8 -2.96 14.54 29.33
CA ASP A 8 -2.15 14.39 28.10
C ASP A 8 -1.95 12.91 27.71
N ASN A 9 -1.81 12.03 28.71
CA ASN A 9 -1.73 10.58 28.45
C ASN A 9 -3.06 10.02 27.90
N ILE A 10 -4.21 10.43 28.47
CA ILE A 10 -5.53 10.04 27.98
C ILE A 10 -5.76 10.52 26.56
N LYS A 11 -5.42 11.78 26.25
CA LYS A 11 -5.50 12.32 24.87
C LYS A 11 -4.68 11.49 23.90
N LYS A 12 -3.44 11.16 24.26
CA LYS A 12 -2.56 10.35 23.41
C LYS A 12 -3.12 8.95 23.18
N GLN A 13 -3.67 8.31 24.23
CA GLN A 13 -4.29 6.98 24.10
C GLN A 13 -5.53 7.01 23.21
N LEU A 14 -6.41 8.00 23.37
CA LEU A 14 -7.60 8.18 22.52
C LEU A 14 -7.21 8.48 21.07
N GLY A 15 -6.24 9.36 20.83
CA GLY A 15 -5.74 9.64 19.49
C GLY A 15 -5.17 8.39 18.80
N ASN A 16 -4.38 7.61 19.54
CA ASN A 16 -3.85 6.33 19.05
C ASN A 16 -4.97 5.34 18.73
N LEU A 17 -6.03 5.26 19.59
CA LEU A 17 -7.18 4.39 19.35
C LEU A 17 -7.95 4.79 18.08
N PHE A 18 -8.22 6.09 17.88
CA PHE A 18 -8.90 6.57 16.69
C PHE A 18 -8.09 6.31 15.41
N PHE A 19 -6.77 6.55 15.42
CA PHE A 19 -5.91 6.21 14.30
C PHE A 19 -5.86 4.70 14.05
N TRP A 20 -5.76 3.90 15.10
CA TRP A 20 -5.77 2.45 15.02
C TRP A 20 -7.06 1.94 14.37
N LEU A 21 -8.22 2.47 14.78
CA LEU A 21 -9.52 2.14 14.18
C LEU A 21 -9.59 2.58 12.71
N LEU A 22 -9.11 3.79 12.37
CA LEU A 22 -9.07 4.26 10.99
C LEU A 22 -8.20 3.34 10.12
N ILE A 23 -7.00 2.98 10.59
CA ILE A 23 -6.11 2.08 9.89
C ILE A 23 -6.79 0.71 9.70
N PHE A 24 -7.39 0.16 10.75
CA PHE A 24 -8.09 -1.12 10.67
C PHE A 24 -9.22 -1.09 9.64
N VAL A 25 -10.08 -0.07 9.68
CA VAL A 25 -11.18 0.07 8.73
C VAL A 25 -10.69 0.20 7.30
N ILE A 26 -9.65 1.00 7.04
CA ILE A 26 -9.08 1.17 5.68
C ILE A 26 -8.39 -0.11 5.20
N LEU A 27 -7.70 -0.84 6.08
CA LEU A 27 -7.02 -2.08 5.69
C LEU A 27 -7.98 -3.24 5.50
N PHE A 28 -9.02 -3.36 6.34
CA PHE A 28 -10.01 -4.43 6.24
C PHE A 28 -11.05 -4.17 5.16
N ASP A 29 -11.55 -2.93 5.07
CA ASP A 29 -12.61 -2.52 4.13
C ASP A 29 -12.22 -1.26 3.34
N PRO A 30 -11.21 -1.34 2.45
CA PRO A 30 -10.75 -0.18 1.67
C PRO A 30 -11.82 0.40 0.76
N THR A 31 -12.79 -0.41 0.34
CA THR A 31 -13.91 0.00 -0.51
C THR A 31 -15.04 0.65 0.28
N GLY A 32 -15.13 0.41 1.58
CA GLY A 32 -16.20 0.91 2.44
C GLY A 32 -17.53 0.17 2.25
N THR A 33 -17.51 -1.04 1.69
CA THR A 33 -18.71 -1.81 1.34
C THR A 33 -19.22 -2.72 2.45
N ILE A 34 -18.36 -3.13 3.39
CA ILE A 34 -18.74 -3.97 4.54
C ILE A 34 -19.11 -3.09 5.72
N LEU A 35 -18.17 -2.28 6.18
CA LEU A 35 -18.32 -1.53 7.42
C LEU A 35 -19.05 -0.20 7.21
N HIS A 36 -19.02 0.38 6.00
CA HIS A 36 -19.59 1.70 5.66
C HIS A 36 -19.14 2.83 6.62
N LYS A 37 -18.00 2.69 7.29
CA LYS A 37 -17.55 3.58 8.37
C LYS A 37 -16.25 4.31 8.07
N LYS A 38 -15.62 4.08 6.90
CA LYS A 38 -14.33 4.67 6.55
C LYS A 38 -14.34 6.20 6.63
N ASP A 39 -15.32 6.82 5.99
CA ASP A 39 -15.43 8.28 5.92
C ASP A 39 -15.75 8.87 7.31
N LEU A 40 -16.63 8.21 8.07
CA LEU A 40 -16.93 8.60 9.45
C LEU A 40 -15.69 8.55 10.34
N MET A 41 -14.93 7.44 10.28
CA MET A 41 -13.71 7.30 11.06
C MET A 41 -12.66 8.34 10.69
N PHE A 42 -12.53 8.65 9.39
CA PHE A 42 -11.65 9.72 8.93
C PHE A 42 -12.05 11.07 9.53
N VAL A 43 -13.34 11.45 9.44
CA VAL A 43 -13.85 12.70 10.01
C VAL A 43 -13.62 12.75 11.53
N LEU A 44 -13.85 11.66 12.26
CA LEU A 44 -13.60 11.59 13.71
C LEU A 44 -12.11 11.80 14.05
N VAL A 45 -11.20 11.18 13.29
CA VAL A 45 -9.75 11.38 13.47
C VAL A 45 -9.35 12.82 13.21
N VAL A 46 -9.84 13.43 12.13
CA VAL A 46 -9.56 14.83 11.80
C VAL A 46 -10.10 15.76 12.88
N ALA A 47 -11.37 15.61 13.29
CA ALA A 47 -12.00 16.42 14.32
C ALA A 47 -11.24 16.32 15.66
N PHE A 48 -10.88 15.09 16.06
CA PHE A 48 -10.08 14.88 17.26
C PHE A 48 -8.73 15.61 17.18
N ASN A 49 -8.03 15.52 16.04
CA ASN A 49 -6.75 16.18 15.88
C ASN A 49 -6.86 17.71 15.89
N ILE A 50 -7.87 18.28 15.25
CA ILE A 50 -8.13 19.73 15.28
C ILE A 50 -8.38 20.22 16.71
N LEU A 51 -9.12 19.47 17.52
CA LEU A 51 -9.46 19.85 18.90
C LEU A 51 -8.29 19.72 19.87
N PHE A 52 -7.40 18.75 19.68
CA PHE A 52 -6.42 18.38 20.70
C PHE A 52 -4.95 18.58 20.30
N TYR A 53 -4.64 18.73 19.01
CA TYR A 53 -3.27 18.84 18.52
C TYR A 53 -3.08 20.04 17.59
N LYS A 54 -1.94 20.70 17.72
CA LYS A 54 -1.55 21.75 16.77
C LYS A 54 -1.10 21.13 15.46
N PRO A 55 -1.54 21.64 14.30
CA PRO A 55 -1.10 21.17 13.00
C PRO A 55 0.37 21.55 12.75
N ASP A 56 1.10 20.67 12.09
CA ASP A 56 2.43 20.94 11.55
C ASP A 56 2.30 21.53 10.14
N TRP A 57 2.32 22.84 10.05
CA TRP A 57 2.16 23.56 8.79
C TRP A 57 3.30 23.31 7.79
N SER A 58 4.44 22.76 8.24
CA SER A 58 5.53 22.37 7.33
C SER A 58 5.14 21.28 6.34
N LYS A 59 4.07 20.53 6.63
CA LYS A 59 3.52 19.48 5.76
C LYS A 59 2.50 20.01 4.75
N LEU A 60 1.97 21.21 4.96
CA LEU A 60 0.95 21.79 4.08
C LEU A 60 1.38 21.86 2.60
N PRO A 61 2.62 22.23 2.24
CA PRO A 61 3.03 22.25 0.84
C PRO A 61 2.87 20.90 0.12
N TRP A 62 3.17 19.78 0.78
CA TRP A 62 3.03 18.44 0.20
C TRP A 62 1.58 18.06 -0.04
N ILE A 63 0.70 18.45 0.89
CA ILE A 63 -0.74 18.26 0.76
C ILE A 63 -1.27 19.08 -0.42
N LEU A 64 -0.94 20.37 -0.46
CA LEU A 64 -1.38 21.29 -1.54
C LEU A 64 -0.84 20.83 -2.90
N LEU A 65 0.43 20.42 -2.99
CA LEU A 65 1.02 19.89 -4.22
C LEU A 65 0.24 18.69 -4.73
N LEU A 66 -0.14 17.74 -3.86
CA LEU A 66 -0.92 16.57 -4.27
C LEU A 66 -2.31 16.97 -4.76
N PHE A 67 -3.03 17.83 -4.01
CA PHE A 67 -4.35 18.29 -4.44
C PHE A 67 -4.30 19.11 -5.73
N CYS A 68 -3.35 20.03 -5.87
CA CYS A 68 -3.17 20.82 -7.10
C CYS A 68 -2.84 19.92 -8.29
N ALA A 69 -1.95 18.92 -8.10
CA ALA A 69 -1.57 18.00 -9.18
C ALA A 69 -2.74 17.15 -9.70
N ILE A 70 -3.80 16.96 -8.90
CA ILE A 70 -5.00 16.26 -9.30
C ILE A 70 -6.06 17.23 -9.82
N THR A 71 -6.24 18.39 -9.17
CA THR A 71 -7.31 19.34 -9.47
C THR A 71 -7.06 20.10 -10.77
N ILE A 72 -5.80 20.50 -11.04
CA ILE A 72 -5.50 21.29 -12.25
C ILE A 72 -5.81 20.50 -13.53
N PRO A 73 -5.36 19.24 -13.71
CA PRO A 73 -5.74 18.44 -14.87
C PRO A 73 -7.24 18.20 -14.98
N TYR A 74 -7.93 18.02 -13.84
CA TYR A 74 -9.39 17.91 -13.83
C TYR A 74 -10.07 19.18 -14.37
N LEU A 75 -9.67 20.36 -13.90
CA LEU A 75 -10.21 21.62 -14.41
C LEU A 75 -9.94 21.82 -15.89
N ILE A 76 -8.74 21.46 -16.37
CA ILE A 76 -8.39 21.50 -17.79
C ILE A 76 -9.29 20.54 -18.59
N SER A 77 -9.56 19.34 -18.09
CA SER A 77 -10.44 18.38 -18.77
C SER A 77 -11.87 18.90 -18.87
N CYS A 78 -12.38 19.57 -17.82
CA CYS A 78 -13.67 20.23 -17.85
C CYS A 78 -13.72 21.35 -18.90
N MET A 79 -12.67 22.18 -18.99
CA MET A 79 -12.59 23.25 -20.02
C MET A 79 -12.55 22.70 -21.45
N ARG A 80 -12.00 21.51 -21.64
CA ARG A 80 -11.97 20.80 -22.93
C ARG A 80 -13.24 20.02 -23.24
N MET A 81 -14.20 20.00 -22.32
CA MET A 81 -15.42 19.17 -22.42
C MET A 81 -15.11 17.69 -22.59
N THR A 82 -14.00 17.22 -21.99
CA THR A 82 -13.64 15.79 -21.99
C THR A 82 -14.70 15.02 -21.21
N LEU A 83 -15.21 13.91 -21.79
CA LEU A 83 -16.14 13.05 -21.09
C LEU A 83 -15.43 12.34 -19.93
N VAL A 84 -15.87 12.58 -18.70
CA VAL A 84 -15.33 12.01 -17.46
C VAL A 84 -16.43 11.33 -16.65
N ASP A 85 -16.06 10.30 -15.89
CA ASP A 85 -16.91 9.73 -14.86
C ASP A 85 -16.77 10.54 -13.57
N GLU A 86 -17.77 11.37 -13.26
CA GLU A 86 -17.76 12.22 -12.06
C GLU A 86 -17.73 11.41 -10.76
N THR A 87 -18.27 10.19 -10.75
CA THR A 87 -18.27 9.32 -9.58
C THR A 87 -16.84 8.83 -9.28
N GLU A 88 -16.05 8.55 -10.33
CA GLU A 88 -14.62 8.18 -10.17
C GLU A 88 -13.79 9.39 -9.75
N VAL A 89 -14.05 10.58 -10.29
CA VAL A 89 -13.38 11.82 -9.85
C VAL A 89 -13.61 12.03 -8.35
N LEU A 90 -14.86 11.94 -7.89
CA LEU A 90 -15.18 12.07 -6.46
C LEU A 90 -14.53 10.97 -5.62
N ALA A 91 -14.48 9.73 -6.14
CA ALA A 91 -13.82 8.61 -5.48
C ALA A 91 -12.31 8.87 -5.30
N VAL A 92 -11.63 9.47 -6.28
CA VAL A 92 -10.22 9.88 -6.16
C VAL A 92 -10.04 10.90 -5.03
N TYR A 93 -10.85 11.96 -4.98
CA TYR A 93 -10.75 12.95 -3.90
C TYR A 93 -11.02 12.37 -2.52
N LYS A 94 -12.02 11.49 -2.38
CA LYS A 94 -12.27 10.76 -1.14
C LYS A 94 -11.10 9.84 -0.77
N ALA A 95 -10.51 9.17 -1.75
CA ALA A 95 -9.41 8.25 -1.52
C ALA A 95 -8.14 8.95 -1.05
N ILE A 96 -7.84 10.15 -1.56
CA ILE A 96 -6.64 10.92 -1.18
C ILE A 96 -6.84 11.78 0.07
N SER A 97 -8.09 12.02 0.51
CA SER A 97 -8.38 12.88 1.67
C SER A 97 -7.60 12.53 2.95
N PRO A 98 -7.24 11.25 3.25
CA PRO A 98 -6.42 10.92 4.41
C PRO A 98 -5.04 11.61 4.42
N VAL A 99 -4.54 12.12 3.29
CA VAL A 99 -3.30 12.90 3.23
C VAL A 99 -3.33 14.13 4.14
N LEU A 100 -4.52 14.67 4.43
CA LEU A 100 -4.70 15.78 5.38
C LEU A 100 -4.16 15.45 6.78
N LEU A 101 -4.12 14.18 7.14
CA LEU A 101 -3.57 13.72 8.42
C LEU A 101 -2.05 13.91 8.54
N LEU A 102 -1.35 14.24 7.44
CA LEU A 102 0.05 14.65 7.47
C LEU A 102 0.27 15.86 8.40
N LEU A 103 -0.73 16.73 8.54
CA LEU A 103 -0.63 17.89 9.46
C LEU A 103 -0.42 17.50 10.92
N TRP A 104 -0.75 16.27 11.31
CA TRP A 104 -0.63 15.78 12.68
C TRP A 104 0.24 14.53 12.80
N ILE A 105 0.90 14.12 11.70
CA ILE A 105 1.65 12.87 11.61
C ILE A 105 2.73 12.72 12.69
N ARG A 106 3.32 13.84 13.11
CA ARG A 106 4.36 13.91 14.13
C ARG A 106 3.94 13.36 15.51
N ASN A 107 2.62 13.36 15.79
CA ASN A 107 2.10 12.91 17.08
C ASN A 107 1.94 11.38 17.15
N TYR A 108 2.13 10.65 16.06
CA TYR A 108 1.78 9.24 15.93
C TYR A 108 2.90 8.40 15.33
N ASP A 109 3.14 7.23 15.91
CA ASP A 109 3.97 6.17 15.33
C ASP A 109 3.04 5.22 14.55
N LEU A 110 2.79 5.51 13.28
CA LEU A 110 1.83 4.75 12.49
C LEU A 110 2.31 3.33 12.18
N ILE A 111 3.61 3.07 12.10
CA ILE A 111 4.13 1.70 11.95
C ILE A 111 3.76 0.87 13.17
N LYS A 112 3.95 1.44 14.37
CA LYS A 112 3.58 0.76 15.61
C LYS A 112 2.08 0.54 15.72
N LEU A 113 1.28 1.55 15.37
CA LEU A 113 -0.19 1.46 15.41
C LEU A 113 -0.75 0.47 14.39
N SER A 114 -0.11 0.29 13.24
CA SER A 114 -0.56 -0.61 12.18
C SER A 114 -0.33 -2.09 12.48
N LYS A 115 0.53 -2.44 13.45
CA LYS A 115 0.85 -3.85 13.77
C LYS A 115 -0.40 -4.65 14.12
N GLY A 116 -1.23 -4.13 15.03
CA GLY A 116 -2.47 -4.78 15.44
C GLY A 116 -3.45 -4.97 14.29
N PRO A 117 -3.86 -3.91 13.58
CA PRO A 117 -4.73 -4.03 12.41
C PRO A 117 -4.28 -5.04 11.38
N VAL A 118 -2.99 -5.03 11.00
CA VAL A 118 -2.44 -5.97 10.00
C VAL A 118 -2.53 -7.40 10.49
N VAL A 119 -2.11 -7.67 11.73
CA VAL A 119 -2.16 -9.03 12.30
C VAL A 119 -3.61 -9.52 12.40
N ILE A 120 -4.53 -8.68 12.85
CA ILE A 120 -5.96 -9.04 12.95
C ILE A 120 -6.52 -9.34 11.55
N CYS A 121 -6.23 -8.52 10.55
CA CYS A 121 -6.66 -8.80 9.17
C CYS A 121 -6.13 -10.15 8.67
N CYS A 122 -4.85 -10.47 8.92
CA CYS A 122 -4.25 -11.75 8.50
C CYS A 122 -4.87 -12.94 9.25
N ILE A 123 -5.14 -12.81 10.55
CA ILE A 123 -5.80 -13.86 11.34
C ILE A 123 -7.23 -14.09 10.81
N LEU A 124 -8.02 -13.03 10.63
CA LEU A 124 -9.38 -13.12 10.11
C LEU A 124 -9.43 -13.78 8.72
N MET A 125 -8.49 -13.39 7.84
CA MET A 125 -8.40 -13.98 6.50
C MET A 125 -7.99 -15.45 6.55
N THR A 126 -7.05 -15.81 7.43
CA THR A 126 -6.65 -17.21 7.63
C THR A 126 -7.82 -18.04 8.16
N MET A 127 -8.55 -17.52 9.14
CA MET A 127 -9.74 -18.20 9.70
C MET A 127 -10.83 -18.38 8.62
N LEU A 128 -11.11 -17.34 7.85
CA LEU A 128 -12.09 -17.39 6.77
C LEU A 128 -11.66 -18.38 5.67
N PHE A 129 -10.38 -18.43 5.32
CA PHE A 129 -9.84 -19.41 4.37
C PHE A 129 -10.14 -20.85 4.81
N PHE A 130 -9.79 -21.21 6.05
CA PHE A 130 -10.09 -22.54 6.56
C PHE A 130 -11.58 -22.81 6.72
N LEU A 131 -12.37 -21.79 7.07
CA LEU A 131 -13.82 -21.92 7.17
C LEU A 131 -14.45 -22.27 5.81
N ILE A 132 -14.00 -21.61 4.72
CA ILE A 132 -14.48 -21.91 3.36
C ILE A 132 -14.01 -23.29 2.92
N LEU A 133 -12.77 -23.68 3.21
CA LEU A 133 -12.29 -25.04 2.89
C LEU A 133 -13.10 -26.13 3.59
N TYR A 134 -13.53 -25.86 4.82
CA TYR A 134 -14.37 -26.81 5.59
C TYR A 134 -15.85 -26.76 5.19
N TYR A 135 -16.36 -25.58 4.84
CA TYR A 135 -17.73 -25.33 4.38
C TYR A 135 -17.75 -24.69 2.99
N PRO A 136 -17.55 -25.46 1.89
CA PRO A 136 -17.46 -24.91 0.53
C PRO A 136 -18.71 -24.14 0.08
N GLN A 137 -19.87 -24.42 0.68
CA GLN A 137 -21.12 -23.69 0.41
C GLN A 137 -21.04 -22.18 0.73
N LEU A 138 -20.07 -21.74 1.53
CA LEU A 138 -19.85 -20.34 1.83
C LEU A 138 -19.16 -19.57 0.67
N GLU A 139 -18.59 -20.28 -0.27
CA GLU A 139 -17.93 -19.66 -1.43
C GLU A 139 -18.92 -18.87 -2.29
N ALA A 140 -20.06 -19.44 -2.62
CA ALA A 140 -21.05 -18.80 -3.49
C ALA A 140 -21.60 -17.46 -2.98
N PRO A 141 -22.00 -17.31 -1.70
CA PRO A 141 -22.39 -16.02 -1.14
C PRO A 141 -21.29 -14.96 -1.23
N ILE A 142 -20.02 -15.33 -0.96
CA ILE A 142 -18.91 -14.39 -1.01
C ILE A 142 -18.64 -13.95 -2.46
N TYR A 143 -18.72 -14.87 -3.43
CA TYR A 143 -18.65 -14.53 -4.86
C TYR A 143 -19.74 -13.54 -5.26
N TYR A 144 -20.97 -13.80 -4.83
CA TYR A 144 -22.09 -12.89 -5.10
C TYR A 144 -21.83 -11.48 -4.54
N TRP A 145 -21.39 -11.37 -3.31
CA TRP A 145 -21.06 -10.07 -2.70
C TRP A 145 -19.88 -9.39 -3.38
N GLN A 146 -18.86 -10.15 -3.77
CA GLN A 146 -17.72 -9.64 -4.51
C GLN A 146 -18.15 -9.03 -5.85
N ALA A 147 -19.04 -9.67 -6.58
CA ALA A 147 -19.53 -9.22 -7.87
C ALA A 147 -20.49 -8.03 -7.75
N ALA A 148 -21.40 -8.06 -6.76
CA ALA A 148 -22.47 -7.06 -6.62
C ALA A 148 -22.01 -5.75 -5.97
N ALA A 149 -21.10 -5.79 -5.01
CA ALA A 149 -20.82 -4.65 -4.13
C ALA A 149 -19.35 -4.18 -4.13
N GLY A 150 -18.50 -4.72 -4.99
CA GLY A 150 -17.08 -4.38 -4.94
C GLY A 150 -16.41 -4.81 -3.62
N PHE A 151 -16.82 -5.95 -3.06
CA PHE A 151 -16.37 -6.49 -1.79
C PHE A 151 -14.83 -6.46 -1.65
N PRO A 152 -14.27 -6.14 -0.48
CA PRO A 152 -12.83 -6.00 -0.30
C PRO A 152 -12.08 -7.32 -0.26
N ILE A 153 -12.79 -8.43 0.05
CA ILE A 153 -12.23 -9.78 0.04
C ILE A 153 -12.45 -10.36 -1.35
N ILE A 154 -11.36 -10.78 -1.97
CA ILE A 154 -11.39 -11.44 -3.28
C ILE A 154 -11.16 -12.92 -3.06
N ILE A 155 -12.06 -13.75 -3.59
CA ILE A 155 -11.91 -15.21 -3.68
C ILE A 155 -11.93 -15.61 -5.16
N ASN A 156 -11.14 -16.60 -5.52
CA ASN A 156 -11.10 -17.13 -6.88
C ASN A 156 -10.41 -18.49 -6.91
N HIS A 157 -10.63 -19.25 -7.98
CA HIS A 157 -9.79 -20.39 -8.37
C HIS A 157 -8.82 -19.91 -9.44
N ARG A 158 -7.53 -20.05 -9.20
CA ARG A 158 -6.47 -19.65 -10.14
C ARG A 158 -5.55 -20.81 -10.43
N THR A 159 -5.10 -20.89 -11.67
CA THR A 159 -4.11 -21.87 -12.10
C THR A 159 -2.76 -21.17 -12.25
N PHE A 160 -1.77 -21.62 -11.50
CA PHE A 160 -0.39 -21.15 -11.60
C PHE A 160 0.49 -22.32 -12.02
N LEU A 161 1.20 -22.18 -13.15
CA LEU A 161 2.08 -23.21 -13.67
C LEU A 161 1.39 -24.61 -13.75
N GLY A 162 0.12 -24.64 -14.14
CA GLY A 162 -0.69 -25.85 -14.24
C GLY A 162 -1.31 -26.37 -12.94
N ILE A 163 -1.03 -25.74 -11.79
CA ILE A 163 -1.61 -26.11 -10.49
C ILE A 163 -2.80 -25.19 -10.19
N SER A 164 -4.01 -25.76 -10.11
CA SER A 164 -5.21 -25.03 -9.68
C SER A 164 -5.24 -24.94 -8.16
N MET A 165 -5.45 -23.74 -7.64
CA MET A 165 -5.54 -23.49 -6.22
C MET A 165 -6.68 -22.49 -5.90
N PHE A 166 -7.35 -22.71 -4.78
CA PHE A 166 -8.26 -21.72 -4.19
C PHE A 166 -7.44 -20.58 -3.60
N VAL A 167 -7.78 -19.35 -3.94
CA VAL A 167 -7.06 -18.17 -3.52
C VAL A 167 -8.00 -17.18 -2.86
N MET A 168 -7.50 -16.51 -1.83
CA MET A 168 -8.26 -15.51 -1.08
C MET A 168 -7.35 -14.39 -0.59
N TYR A 169 -7.76 -13.13 -0.80
CA TYR A 169 -6.98 -11.99 -0.33
C TYR A 169 -7.81 -10.73 -0.10
N LEU A 170 -7.29 -9.83 0.72
CA LEU A 170 -7.78 -8.46 0.84
C LEU A 170 -7.12 -7.58 -0.23
N LYS A 171 -7.90 -6.67 -0.82
CA LYS A 171 -7.38 -5.65 -1.76
C LYS A 171 -6.27 -4.78 -1.16
N SER A 172 -6.19 -4.69 0.16
CA SER A 172 -5.22 -3.88 0.92
C SER A 172 -3.90 -4.58 1.23
N TYR A 173 -3.70 -5.87 0.92
CA TYR A 173 -2.52 -6.64 1.37
C TYR A 173 -1.19 -5.95 1.07
N VAL A 174 -1.05 -5.28 -0.08
CA VAL A 174 0.19 -4.58 -0.44
C VAL A 174 0.56 -3.49 0.57
N ALA A 175 -0.43 -2.91 1.29
CA ALA A 175 -0.17 -1.92 2.34
C ALA A 175 0.49 -2.49 3.60
N PHE A 176 0.54 -3.83 3.76
CA PHE A 176 1.11 -4.48 4.94
C PHE A 176 2.64 -4.55 4.92
N VAL A 177 3.27 -4.08 3.85
CA VAL A 177 4.71 -4.23 3.57
C VAL A 177 5.62 -3.77 4.70
N PHE A 178 5.32 -2.64 5.35
CA PHE A 178 6.11 -2.14 6.49
C PHE A 178 6.06 -3.09 7.70
N ILE A 179 4.91 -3.70 7.92
CA ILE A 179 4.70 -4.61 9.06
C ILE A 179 5.35 -5.97 8.79
N ILE A 180 5.32 -6.44 7.55
CA ILE A 180 6.07 -7.63 7.11
C ILE A 180 7.57 -7.41 7.35
N ALA A 181 8.13 -6.30 6.86
CA ALA A 181 9.54 -5.96 7.05
C ALA A 181 9.88 -5.82 8.54
N TYR A 182 9.01 -5.21 9.34
CA TYR A 182 9.19 -5.08 10.78
C TYR A 182 9.31 -6.45 11.47
N TYR A 183 8.38 -7.38 11.22
CA TYR A 183 8.42 -8.69 11.88
C TYR A 183 9.61 -9.52 11.44
N PHE A 184 9.98 -9.52 10.17
CA PHE A 184 11.23 -10.15 9.72
C PHE A 184 12.45 -9.51 10.39
N TYR A 185 12.51 -8.18 10.49
CA TYR A 185 13.60 -7.49 11.18
C TYR A 185 13.71 -7.93 12.65
N VAL A 186 12.61 -7.99 13.40
CA VAL A 186 12.60 -8.44 14.79
C VAL A 186 13.11 -9.89 14.92
N VAL A 187 12.68 -10.77 14.01
CA VAL A 187 13.14 -12.19 14.01
C VAL A 187 14.64 -12.29 13.75
N PHE A 188 15.16 -11.60 12.74
CA PHE A 188 16.56 -11.71 12.35
C PHE A 188 17.51 -10.91 13.24
N SER A 189 17.10 -9.74 13.74
CA SER A 189 17.90 -8.95 14.67
C SER A 189 17.96 -9.56 16.07
N GLY A 190 16.93 -10.30 16.47
CA GLY A 190 16.74 -10.83 17.81
C GLY A 190 16.25 -9.82 18.84
N VAL A 191 16.08 -8.55 18.47
CA VAL A 191 15.61 -7.48 19.36
C VAL A 191 14.12 -7.66 19.63
N HIS A 192 13.71 -7.71 20.90
CA HIS A 192 12.32 -7.91 21.34
C HIS A 192 11.63 -9.16 20.75
N ARG A 193 12.41 -10.18 20.39
CA ARG A 193 11.89 -11.43 19.84
C ARG A 193 11.18 -12.25 20.93
N ASN A 194 9.92 -12.61 20.69
CA ASN A 194 9.13 -13.49 21.55
C ASN A 194 8.33 -14.49 20.69
N ILE A 195 7.67 -15.44 21.33
CA ILE A 195 6.87 -16.46 20.63
C ILE A 195 5.73 -15.84 19.80
N LEU A 196 5.10 -14.76 20.29
CA LEU A 196 4.04 -14.07 19.57
C LEU A 196 4.52 -13.47 18.26
N THR A 197 5.79 -13.03 18.18
CA THR A 197 6.39 -12.53 16.93
C THR A 197 6.37 -13.59 15.84
N PHE A 198 6.67 -14.85 16.19
CA PHE A 198 6.65 -15.97 15.23
C PHE A 198 5.21 -16.32 14.84
N ILE A 199 4.28 -16.33 15.81
CA ILE A 199 2.86 -16.59 15.54
C ILE A 199 2.30 -15.52 14.58
N TYR A 200 2.56 -14.25 14.81
CA TYR A 200 2.10 -13.16 13.94
C TYR A 200 2.71 -13.26 12.55
N LEU A 201 4.01 -13.52 12.48
CA LEU A 201 4.70 -13.71 11.19
C LEU A 201 4.13 -14.91 10.43
N PHE A 202 3.81 -16.00 11.11
CA PHE A 202 3.16 -17.17 10.52
C PHE A 202 1.82 -16.79 9.87
N PHE A 203 0.91 -16.11 10.59
CA PHE A 203 -0.37 -15.68 10.03
C PHE A 203 -0.21 -14.72 8.84
N ILE A 204 0.76 -13.80 8.92
CA ILE A 204 1.06 -12.90 7.81
C ILE A 204 1.54 -13.69 6.59
N CYS A 205 2.56 -14.53 6.75
CA CYS A 205 3.11 -15.32 5.65
C CYS A 205 2.06 -16.26 5.05
N PHE A 206 1.25 -16.92 5.89
CA PHE A 206 0.18 -17.79 5.43
C PHE A 206 -0.86 -17.03 4.62
N ALA A 207 -1.40 -15.91 5.13
CA ALA A 207 -2.39 -15.09 4.44
C ALA A 207 -1.88 -14.60 3.07
N PHE A 208 -0.61 -14.24 2.97
CA PHE A 208 0.02 -13.84 1.72
C PHE A 208 0.24 -15.01 0.76
N SER A 209 0.59 -16.19 1.26
CA SER A 209 0.80 -17.40 0.44
C SER A 209 -0.48 -17.84 -0.27
N VAL A 210 -1.64 -17.69 0.37
CA VAL A 210 -2.95 -18.04 -0.20
C VAL A 210 -3.60 -16.90 -0.99
N SER A 211 -2.91 -15.76 -1.14
CA SER A 211 -3.50 -14.57 -1.78
C SER A 211 -3.74 -14.71 -3.28
N GLY A 212 -2.98 -15.58 -3.95
CA GLY A 212 -3.14 -15.85 -5.38
C GLY A 212 -2.85 -14.67 -6.31
N THR A 213 -2.35 -13.54 -5.81
CA THR A 213 -1.79 -12.48 -6.65
C THR A 213 -0.27 -12.56 -6.56
N ARG A 214 0.40 -12.60 -7.72
CA ARG A 214 1.86 -12.83 -7.78
C ARG A 214 2.64 -11.86 -6.91
N SER A 215 2.31 -10.58 -7.00
CA SER A 215 2.99 -9.54 -6.23
C SER A 215 2.83 -9.71 -4.72
N THR A 216 1.65 -10.12 -4.25
CA THR A 216 1.43 -10.35 -2.81
C THR A 216 2.05 -11.66 -2.35
N MET A 217 1.93 -12.75 -3.12
CA MET A 217 2.58 -14.04 -2.76
C MET A 217 4.09 -13.92 -2.64
N LEU A 218 4.71 -13.16 -3.54
CA LEU A 218 6.17 -13.00 -3.58
C LEU A 218 6.70 -11.98 -2.55
N LEU A 219 5.86 -11.08 -2.05
CA LEU A 219 6.28 -10.00 -1.16
C LEU A 219 6.92 -10.49 0.15
N PRO A 220 6.36 -11.46 0.91
CA PRO A 220 7.02 -11.98 2.12
C PRO A 220 8.38 -12.62 1.82
N THR A 221 8.49 -13.36 0.72
CA THR A 221 9.77 -13.99 0.31
C THR A 221 10.81 -12.93 -0.03
N PHE A 222 10.42 -11.89 -0.77
CA PHE A 222 11.29 -10.77 -1.10
C PHE A 222 11.75 -10.03 0.18
N MET A 223 10.83 -9.76 1.12
CA MET A 223 11.18 -9.14 2.40
C MET A 223 12.08 -10.04 3.25
N LEU A 224 11.83 -11.34 3.29
CA LEU A 224 12.67 -12.30 3.99
C LEU A 224 14.12 -12.24 3.47
N ILE A 225 14.31 -12.24 2.15
CA ILE A 225 15.62 -12.18 1.50
C ILE A 225 16.33 -10.86 1.87
N ILE A 226 15.68 -9.72 1.64
CA ILE A 226 16.28 -8.40 1.84
C ILE A 226 16.58 -8.15 3.32
N VAL A 227 15.59 -8.35 4.19
CA VAL A 227 15.76 -8.10 5.62
C VAL A 227 16.76 -9.08 6.23
N GLY A 228 16.72 -10.35 5.84
CA GLY A 228 17.69 -11.36 6.25
C GLY A 228 19.11 -10.96 5.84
N TYR A 229 19.33 -10.51 4.61
CA TYR A 229 20.63 -10.02 4.14
C TYR A 229 21.12 -8.80 4.93
N ILE A 230 20.27 -7.76 5.10
CA ILE A 230 20.63 -6.51 5.78
C ILE A 230 21.02 -6.79 7.25
N THR A 231 20.19 -7.58 7.96
CA THR A 231 20.38 -7.80 9.41
C THR A 231 21.52 -8.75 9.73
N SER A 232 21.90 -9.62 8.79
CA SER A 232 22.96 -10.61 8.98
C SER A 232 24.33 -10.15 8.50
N ALA A 233 24.43 -9.02 7.83
CA ALA A 233 25.67 -8.53 7.21
C ALA A 233 26.87 -8.47 8.19
N ASN A 234 26.62 -8.21 9.47
CA ASN A 234 27.66 -8.11 10.50
C ASN A 234 27.83 -9.40 11.34
N LYS A 235 27.13 -10.50 11.02
CA LYS A 235 27.20 -11.75 11.79
C LYS A 235 28.20 -12.69 11.15
N LYS A 236 29.20 -13.16 11.94
CA LYS A 236 30.30 -14.01 11.45
C LYS A 236 29.82 -15.28 10.72
N TYR A 237 28.76 -15.92 11.23
CA TYR A 237 28.17 -17.13 10.65
C TYR A 237 27.28 -16.87 9.42
N ALA A 238 26.86 -15.63 9.19
CA ALA A 238 25.98 -15.30 8.08
C ALA A 238 26.60 -15.59 6.71
N LYS A 239 27.90 -15.40 6.56
CA LYS A 239 28.62 -15.64 5.30
C LYS A 239 28.57 -17.10 4.86
N TYR A 240 28.64 -18.04 5.81
CA TYR A 240 28.80 -19.45 5.51
C TYR A 240 27.49 -20.23 5.46
N ILE A 241 26.49 -19.80 6.20
CA ILE A 241 25.21 -20.52 6.29
C ILE A 241 24.07 -19.68 5.68
N LEU A 242 23.89 -18.45 6.14
CA LEU A 242 22.70 -17.68 5.79
C LEU A 242 22.77 -17.10 4.36
N TYR A 243 23.93 -16.62 3.90
CA TYR A 243 24.05 -16.09 2.54
C TYR A 243 23.86 -17.15 1.45
N PRO A 244 24.42 -18.39 1.55
CA PRO A 244 24.08 -19.44 0.60
C PRO A 244 22.57 -19.76 0.59
N ILE A 245 21.92 -19.82 1.74
CA ILE A 245 20.48 -20.07 1.83
C ILE A 245 19.69 -18.91 1.18
N ILE A 246 20.02 -17.66 1.52
CA ILE A 246 19.38 -16.48 0.90
C ILE A 246 19.63 -16.46 -0.61
N PHE A 247 20.83 -16.84 -1.06
CA PHE A 247 21.16 -16.90 -2.49
C PHE A 247 20.31 -17.94 -3.22
N ILE A 248 20.17 -19.15 -2.66
CA ILE A 248 19.34 -20.21 -3.23
C ILE A 248 17.86 -19.77 -3.30
N ILE A 249 17.34 -19.22 -2.19
CA ILE A 249 15.96 -18.70 -2.15
C ILE A 249 15.80 -17.55 -3.16
N GLY A 250 16.80 -16.66 -3.25
CA GLY A 250 16.80 -15.55 -4.20
C GLY A 250 16.84 -16.01 -5.65
N LEU A 251 17.63 -17.03 -5.97
CA LEU A 251 17.68 -17.62 -7.30
C LEU A 251 16.35 -18.30 -7.65
N ALA A 252 15.80 -19.10 -6.73
CA ALA A 252 14.49 -19.73 -6.92
C ALA A 252 13.38 -18.68 -7.10
N PHE A 253 13.45 -17.58 -6.33
CA PHE A 253 12.53 -16.45 -6.47
C PHE A 253 12.62 -15.80 -7.86
N ILE A 254 13.83 -15.56 -8.37
CA ILE A 254 14.04 -14.95 -9.70
C ILE A 254 13.52 -15.89 -10.79
N ILE A 255 13.80 -17.19 -10.71
CA ILE A 255 13.31 -18.19 -11.67
C ILE A 255 11.79 -18.20 -11.66
N LEU A 256 11.16 -18.25 -10.49
CA LEU A 256 9.71 -18.22 -10.35
C LEU A 256 9.12 -16.90 -10.89
N LEU A 257 9.74 -15.77 -10.62
CA LEU A 257 9.31 -14.47 -11.12
C LEU A 257 9.34 -14.43 -12.66
N ILE A 258 10.43 -14.91 -13.27
CA ILE A 258 10.55 -14.98 -14.72
C ILE A 258 9.47 -15.91 -15.30
N ALA A 259 9.28 -17.09 -14.73
CA ALA A 259 8.26 -18.05 -15.19
C ALA A 259 6.85 -17.44 -15.12
N LEU A 260 6.52 -16.74 -14.03
CA LEU A 260 5.23 -16.07 -13.85
C LEU A 260 5.01 -14.89 -14.80
N ILE A 261 6.05 -14.14 -15.15
CA ILE A 261 5.95 -13.01 -16.10
C ILE A 261 5.86 -13.54 -17.53
N SER A 262 6.58 -14.61 -17.85
CA SER A 262 6.62 -15.20 -19.20
C SER A 262 5.40 -16.05 -19.53
N ASP A 263 4.52 -16.34 -18.58
CA ASP A 263 3.30 -17.11 -18.81
C ASP A 263 2.28 -16.28 -19.60
N THR A 264 2.31 -16.44 -20.93
CA THR A 264 1.39 -15.76 -21.86
C THR A 264 -0.02 -16.38 -21.85
N GLY A 265 -0.18 -17.58 -21.31
CA GLY A 265 -1.48 -18.26 -21.20
C GLY A 265 -2.35 -17.72 -20.07
N GLU A 266 -1.79 -16.91 -19.18
CA GLU A 266 -2.56 -16.33 -18.08
C GLU A 266 -3.33 -15.08 -18.53
N ALA A 267 -4.65 -15.12 -18.36
CA ALA A 267 -5.56 -14.04 -18.74
C ALA A 267 -5.16 -12.66 -18.18
N SER A 268 -4.60 -12.61 -16.95
CA SER A 268 -4.15 -11.35 -16.34
C SER A 268 -2.95 -10.72 -17.06
N ASN A 269 -2.04 -11.54 -17.61
CA ASN A 269 -0.91 -11.02 -18.41
C ASN A 269 -1.41 -10.51 -19.78
N ALA A 270 -2.27 -11.27 -20.44
CA ALA A 270 -2.85 -10.86 -21.73
C ALA A 270 -3.55 -9.49 -21.59
N VAL A 271 -4.34 -9.29 -20.53
CA VAL A 271 -4.99 -8.01 -20.22
C VAL A 271 -3.97 -6.89 -20.03
N LYS A 272 -2.94 -7.11 -19.21
CA LYS A 272 -1.92 -6.08 -18.93
C LYS A 272 -1.12 -5.70 -20.16
N TYR A 273 -0.71 -6.68 -20.96
CA TYR A 273 0.01 -6.40 -22.21
C TYR A 273 -0.89 -5.71 -23.24
N GLY A 274 -2.18 -6.08 -23.32
CA GLY A 274 -3.15 -5.44 -24.21
C GLY A 274 -3.44 -3.97 -23.86
N HIS A 275 -3.13 -3.50 -22.64
CA HIS A 275 -3.27 -2.07 -22.33
C HIS A 275 -2.17 -1.23 -22.99
N ILE A 276 -0.97 -1.76 -23.25
CA ILE A 276 0.18 -0.98 -23.75
C ILE A 276 -0.11 -0.37 -25.13
N PRO A 277 -0.59 -1.14 -26.15
CA PRO A 277 -0.99 -0.56 -27.42
C PRO A 277 -2.01 0.56 -27.29
N SER A 278 -3.00 0.39 -26.43
CA SER A 278 -4.04 1.40 -26.18
C SER A 278 -3.47 2.73 -25.67
N TYR A 279 -2.45 2.69 -24.81
CA TYR A 279 -1.75 3.91 -24.37
C TYR A 279 -0.91 4.54 -25.48
N ILE A 280 -0.20 3.72 -26.27
CA ILE A 280 0.60 4.21 -27.40
C ILE A 280 -0.31 4.93 -28.38
N GLN A 281 -1.39 4.31 -28.82
CA GLN A 281 -2.37 4.89 -29.72
C GLN A 281 -2.94 6.20 -29.16
N LEU A 282 -3.37 6.21 -27.89
CA LEU A 282 -3.91 7.41 -27.24
C LEU A 282 -2.92 8.57 -27.24
N PHE A 283 -1.66 8.32 -26.96
CA PHE A 283 -0.62 9.38 -26.93
C PHE A 283 -0.15 9.78 -28.32
N GLU A 284 -0.26 8.93 -29.34
CA GLU A 284 -0.03 9.29 -30.74
C GLU A 284 -1.15 10.20 -31.26
N GLU A 285 -2.41 9.88 -30.95
CA GLU A 285 -3.58 10.68 -31.35
C GLU A 285 -3.68 11.98 -30.56
N HIS A 286 -3.25 11.98 -29.30
CA HIS A 286 -3.38 13.10 -28.35
C HIS A 286 -2.08 13.33 -27.57
N PRO A 287 -1.01 13.81 -28.20
CA PRO A 287 0.30 14.00 -27.56
C PRO A 287 0.25 15.04 -26.42
N GLU A 288 -0.71 15.95 -26.45
CA GLU A 288 -0.92 16.92 -25.39
C GLU A 288 -1.28 16.29 -24.04
N TYR A 289 -1.82 15.06 -24.00
CA TYR A 289 -2.12 14.38 -22.75
C TYR A 289 -0.88 14.01 -21.94
N ILE A 290 0.28 13.88 -22.58
CA ILE A 290 1.57 13.71 -21.88
C ILE A 290 1.92 14.96 -21.07
N LEU A 291 1.54 16.14 -21.53
CA LEU A 291 1.86 17.42 -20.87
C LEU A 291 0.83 17.78 -19.79
N ILE A 292 -0.44 17.74 -20.12
CA ILE A 292 -1.50 18.29 -19.26
C ILE A 292 -2.49 17.26 -18.74
N GLY A 293 -2.38 16.02 -19.21
CA GLY A 293 -3.28 14.92 -18.86
C GLY A 293 -4.61 14.97 -19.62
N GLN A 294 -5.25 13.81 -19.67
CA GLN A 294 -6.61 13.68 -20.17
C GLN A 294 -7.64 14.14 -19.12
N GLY A 295 -7.28 14.07 -17.84
CA GLY A 295 -8.13 14.33 -16.67
C GLY A 295 -8.50 13.02 -15.94
N PRO A 296 -8.65 13.08 -14.60
CA PRO A 296 -9.10 11.94 -13.82
C PRO A 296 -10.52 11.53 -14.21
N GLY A 297 -10.77 10.22 -14.28
CA GLY A 297 -12.08 9.68 -14.70
C GLY A 297 -12.36 9.72 -16.19
N ALA A 298 -11.43 10.22 -17.03
CA ALA A 298 -11.60 10.24 -18.47
C ALA A 298 -11.58 8.83 -19.07
N PHE A 299 -12.38 8.63 -20.12
CA PHE A 299 -12.53 7.34 -20.77
C PHE A 299 -11.49 7.13 -21.87
N MET A 300 -11.02 5.88 -22.02
CA MET A 300 -10.20 5.41 -23.13
C MET A 300 -10.65 4.01 -23.56
N TYR A 301 -10.44 3.66 -24.82
CA TYR A 301 -10.58 2.27 -25.24
C TYR A 301 -9.38 1.47 -24.76
N SER A 302 -9.62 0.29 -24.22
CA SER A 302 -8.59 -0.64 -23.73
C SER A 302 -8.68 -1.96 -24.52
N GLU A 303 -7.65 -2.26 -25.30
CA GLU A 303 -7.53 -3.57 -25.99
C GLU A 303 -7.47 -4.71 -24.98
N GLY A 304 -6.77 -4.50 -23.84
CA GLY A 304 -6.67 -5.51 -22.79
C GLY A 304 -8.01 -5.95 -22.22
N PHE A 305 -8.96 -5.01 -22.07
CA PHE A 305 -10.34 -5.30 -21.63
C PHE A 305 -11.33 -5.43 -22.78
N ASN A 306 -10.91 -5.10 -24.00
CA ASN A 306 -11.77 -5.04 -25.19
C ASN A 306 -13.04 -4.17 -24.97
N LYS A 307 -12.90 -3.05 -24.30
CA LYS A 307 -13.97 -2.11 -23.99
C LYS A 307 -13.45 -0.71 -23.60
N VAL A 308 -14.35 0.25 -23.62
CA VAL A 308 -14.07 1.60 -23.08
C VAL A 308 -14.05 1.54 -21.56
N VAL A 309 -12.98 2.09 -20.95
CA VAL A 309 -12.75 2.11 -19.49
C VAL A 309 -12.23 3.47 -19.06
N PHE A 310 -12.44 3.81 -17.80
CA PHE A 310 -11.86 5.01 -17.18
C PHE A 310 -10.58 4.69 -16.37
N LYS A 311 -10.23 3.40 -16.21
CA LYS A 311 -9.10 2.96 -15.39
C LYS A 311 -8.53 1.63 -15.87
N THR A 312 -7.22 1.52 -15.85
CA THR A 312 -6.49 0.28 -16.11
C THR A 312 -5.67 -0.16 -14.90
N GLU A 313 -4.88 -1.25 -15.08
CA GLU A 313 -4.03 -1.78 -14.01
C GLU A 313 -2.62 -1.12 -13.97
N TRP A 314 -2.20 -0.36 -15.00
CA TRP A 314 -0.90 0.28 -15.08
C TRP A 314 -0.90 1.66 -14.42
N THR A 315 -0.74 1.71 -13.10
CA THR A 315 -0.85 2.95 -12.32
C THR A 315 0.03 4.08 -12.84
N TYR A 316 1.29 3.83 -13.19
CA TYR A 316 2.16 4.92 -13.65
C TYR A 316 1.77 5.45 -15.01
N LEU A 317 1.32 4.59 -15.94
CA LEU A 317 0.76 5.03 -17.21
C LEU A 317 -0.56 5.79 -17.02
N GLU A 318 -1.40 5.31 -16.09
CA GLU A 318 -2.62 6.01 -15.68
C GLU A 318 -2.32 7.40 -15.09
N LEU A 319 -1.26 7.53 -14.29
CA LEU A 319 -0.86 8.83 -13.77
C LEU A 319 -0.47 9.79 -14.91
N VAL A 320 0.32 9.33 -15.87
CA VAL A 320 0.67 10.16 -17.02
C VAL A 320 -0.56 10.49 -17.86
N ARG A 321 -1.42 9.51 -18.14
CA ARG A 321 -2.66 9.71 -18.90
C ARG A 321 -3.58 10.73 -18.23
N ASN A 322 -3.83 10.57 -16.94
CA ASN A 322 -4.79 11.41 -16.23
C ASN A 322 -4.24 12.78 -15.85
N TYR A 323 -2.94 12.88 -15.53
CA TYR A 323 -2.36 14.07 -14.91
C TYR A 323 -1.19 14.68 -15.70
N GLY A 324 -0.74 14.07 -16.80
CA GLY A 324 0.37 14.58 -17.61
C GLY A 324 1.64 14.80 -16.78
N LEU A 325 2.30 15.94 -16.95
CA LEU A 325 3.49 16.32 -16.18
C LEU A 325 3.21 16.48 -14.67
N PHE A 326 1.97 16.73 -14.26
CA PHE A 326 1.59 16.79 -12.85
C PHE A 326 1.76 15.43 -12.15
N SER A 327 1.80 14.34 -12.90
CA SER A 327 2.13 13.00 -12.37
C SER A 327 3.50 12.97 -11.69
N LEU A 328 4.47 13.78 -12.15
CA LEU A 328 5.79 13.88 -11.51
C LEU A 328 5.71 14.48 -10.11
N ILE A 329 4.78 15.42 -9.88
CA ILE A 329 4.51 15.98 -8.55
C ILE A 329 3.93 14.89 -7.64
N ILE A 330 2.95 14.13 -8.14
CA ILE A 330 2.35 13.02 -7.39
C ILE A 330 3.44 12.00 -7.01
N ILE A 331 4.24 11.57 -7.97
CA ILE A 331 5.37 10.65 -7.73
C ILE A 331 6.36 11.27 -6.75
N GLY A 332 6.66 12.56 -6.86
CA GLY A 332 7.55 13.29 -5.95
C GLY A 332 7.07 13.29 -4.50
N VAL A 333 5.76 13.49 -4.27
CA VAL A 333 5.15 13.41 -2.93
C VAL A 333 5.32 12.02 -2.33
N PHE A 334 5.14 10.96 -3.12
CA PHE A 334 5.35 9.58 -2.67
C PHE A 334 6.83 9.23 -2.51
N ALA A 335 7.71 9.74 -3.36
CA ALA A 335 9.15 9.44 -3.31
C ALA A 335 9.90 10.19 -2.19
N LYS A 336 9.38 11.30 -1.70
CA LYS A 336 10.06 12.15 -0.71
C LYS A 336 10.52 11.40 0.55
N PRO A 337 9.73 10.53 1.20
CA PRO A 337 10.19 9.77 2.35
C PRO A 337 11.35 8.82 2.03
N LEU A 338 11.43 8.28 0.78
CA LEU A 338 12.56 7.44 0.38
C LEU A 338 13.89 8.18 0.44
N ILE A 339 13.90 9.45 0.07
CA ILE A 339 15.14 10.28 0.08
C ILE A 339 15.68 10.37 1.51
N THR A 340 14.81 10.62 2.49
CA THR A 340 15.19 10.70 3.91
C THR A 340 15.64 9.33 4.43
N MET A 341 14.89 8.27 4.15
CA MET A 341 15.27 6.90 4.55
C MET A 341 16.62 6.49 3.93
N TRP A 342 16.90 6.86 2.67
CA TRP A 342 18.16 6.57 2.01
C TRP A 342 19.35 7.30 2.64
N LYS A 343 19.16 8.54 3.08
CA LYS A 343 20.20 9.27 3.83
C LYS A 343 20.60 8.54 5.12
N HIS A 344 19.63 7.88 5.76
CA HIS A 344 19.83 7.16 7.03
C HIS A 344 20.07 5.65 6.85
N ARG A 345 20.38 5.18 5.63
CA ARG A 345 20.56 3.75 5.28
C ARG A 345 21.68 3.02 6.05
N ARG A 346 22.49 3.73 6.85
CA ARG A 346 23.47 3.09 7.75
C ARG A 346 22.78 2.35 8.89
N ASP A 347 21.62 2.79 9.33
CA ASP A 347 20.79 2.05 10.25
C ASP A 347 20.12 0.88 9.54
N ALA A 348 20.25 -0.32 10.09
CA ALA A 348 19.74 -1.55 9.47
C ALA A 348 18.21 -1.55 9.41
N PHE A 349 17.53 -1.05 10.44
CA PHE A 349 16.08 -0.97 10.46
C PHE A 349 15.56 0.03 9.42
N CYS A 350 16.20 1.21 9.36
CA CYS A 350 15.87 2.23 8.36
C CYS A 350 16.04 1.70 6.92
N LYS A 351 17.12 0.95 6.68
CA LYS A 351 17.34 0.30 5.39
C LYS A 351 16.26 -0.73 5.05
N CYS A 352 15.80 -1.51 6.03
CA CYS A 352 14.68 -2.43 5.82
C CYS A 352 13.38 -1.70 5.48
N MET A 353 13.07 -0.60 6.19
CA MET A 353 11.87 0.22 5.90
C MET A 353 11.95 0.90 4.54
N PHE A 354 13.14 1.35 4.11
CA PHE A 354 13.37 1.87 2.77
C PHE A 354 12.98 0.84 1.70
N PHE A 355 13.48 -0.38 1.79
CA PHE A 355 13.17 -1.43 0.81
C PHE A 355 11.70 -1.87 0.89
N ALA A 356 11.11 -1.87 2.07
CA ALA A 356 9.68 -2.13 2.22
C ALA A 356 8.84 -1.09 1.45
N TYR A 357 9.13 0.19 1.66
CA TYR A 357 8.40 1.25 0.97
C TYR A 357 8.65 1.27 -0.55
N LEU A 358 9.90 1.05 -0.97
CA LEU A 358 10.26 0.92 -2.38
C LEU A 358 9.49 -0.24 -3.04
N SER A 359 9.38 -1.39 -2.36
CA SER A 359 8.61 -2.54 -2.86
C SER A 359 7.13 -2.20 -3.02
N TYR A 360 6.56 -1.45 -2.07
CA TYR A 360 5.19 -0.96 -2.19
C TYR A 360 5.01 -0.12 -3.47
N LEU A 361 5.88 0.85 -3.70
CA LEU A 361 5.79 1.73 -4.89
C LEU A 361 5.92 0.93 -6.19
N LEU A 362 6.82 -0.05 -6.25
CA LEU A 362 6.98 -0.92 -7.42
C LEU A 362 5.71 -1.75 -7.69
N ILE A 363 5.14 -2.37 -6.65
CA ILE A 363 3.92 -3.18 -6.77
C ILE A 363 2.71 -2.29 -7.11
N ALA A 364 2.62 -1.12 -6.49
CA ALA A 364 1.57 -0.15 -6.79
C ALA A 364 1.61 0.35 -8.25
N GLY A 365 2.74 0.26 -8.91
CA GLY A 365 2.88 0.59 -10.35
C GLY A 365 2.09 -0.32 -11.28
N THR A 366 1.83 -1.56 -10.87
CA THR A 366 1.09 -2.57 -11.66
C THR A 366 -0.32 -2.85 -11.13
N ASN A 367 -0.78 -2.05 -10.16
CA ASN A 367 -2.10 -2.15 -9.57
C ASN A 367 -2.56 -0.74 -9.15
N PRO A 368 -3.83 -0.36 -9.30
CA PRO A 368 -4.31 1.00 -9.06
C PRO A 368 -4.41 1.33 -7.55
N LEU A 369 -3.28 1.20 -6.83
CA LEU A 369 -3.22 1.32 -5.38
C LEU A 369 -2.67 2.67 -4.90
N LEU A 370 -1.94 3.42 -5.75
CA LEU A 370 -1.22 4.60 -5.31
C LEU A 370 -2.19 5.70 -4.81
N LEU A 371 -3.14 6.12 -5.65
CA LEU A 371 -4.17 7.11 -5.30
C LEU A 371 -5.43 6.43 -4.72
N SER A 372 -5.23 5.55 -3.75
CA SER A 372 -6.29 4.86 -3.01
C SER A 372 -6.19 5.16 -1.51
N SER A 373 -7.24 4.87 -0.75
CA SER A 373 -7.22 5.03 0.73
C SER A 373 -6.09 4.20 1.36
N THR A 374 -5.85 2.99 0.84
CA THR A 374 -4.72 2.13 1.26
C THR A 374 -3.38 2.75 0.90
N GLY A 375 -3.28 3.38 -0.27
CA GLY A 375 -2.08 4.11 -0.69
C GLY A 375 -1.78 5.29 0.22
N MET A 376 -2.81 6.01 0.64
CA MET A 376 -2.64 7.11 1.60
C MET A 376 -2.18 6.62 2.97
N ILE A 377 -2.68 5.48 3.48
CA ILE A 377 -2.18 4.92 4.75
C ILE A 377 -0.70 4.55 4.64
N VAL A 378 -0.27 3.94 3.53
CA VAL A 378 1.15 3.62 3.32
C VAL A 378 1.99 4.89 3.24
N LEU A 379 1.51 5.93 2.55
CA LEU A 379 2.15 7.24 2.50
C LEU A 379 2.28 7.85 3.89
N LEU A 380 1.20 7.84 4.68
CA LEU A 380 1.21 8.32 6.06
C LEU A 380 2.20 7.55 6.94
N MET A 381 2.28 6.21 6.81
CA MET A 381 3.28 5.40 7.51
C MET A 381 4.71 5.81 7.13
N ALA A 382 4.96 6.06 5.85
CA ALA A 382 6.27 6.47 5.35
C ALA A 382 6.68 7.84 5.91
N TYR A 383 5.76 8.81 5.92
CA TYR A 383 6.02 10.13 6.51
C TYR A 383 6.13 10.08 8.04
N SER A 384 5.33 9.25 8.73
CA SER A 384 5.46 9.04 10.17
C SER A 384 6.83 8.49 10.54
N TYR A 385 7.32 7.54 9.75
CA TYR A 385 8.66 6.98 9.96
C TYR A 385 9.76 8.00 9.65
N GLU A 386 9.62 8.81 8.60
CA GLU A 386 10.52 9.93 8.30
C GLU A 386 10.64 10.90 9.49
N GLU A 387 9.51 11.29 10.07
CA GLU A 387 9.50 12.17 11.26
C GLU A 387 10.23 11.54 12.45
N SER A 388 10.06 10.24 12.66
CA SER A 388 10.73 9.53 13.76
C SER A 388 12.26 9.54 13.61
N ILE A 389 12.77 9.39 12.39
CA ILE A 389 14.21 9.44 12.09
C ILE A 389 14.75 10.86 12.32
N THR A 390 14.10 11.85 11.75
CA THR A 390 14.52 13.26 11.84
C THR A 390 14.55 13.76 13.27
N SER A 391 13.54 13.37 14.08
CA SER A 391 13.48 13.72 15.49
C SER A 391 14.62 13.12 16.32
N GLN A 392 15.08 11.91 15.97
CA GLN A 392 16.23 11.28 16.64
C GLN A 392 17.55 12.00 16.34
N ASP A 393 17.72 12.53 15.13
CA ASP A 393 18.93 13.29 14.78
C ASP A 393 19.02 14.62 15.53
N VAL A 394 17.90 15.35 15.63
CA VAL A 394 17.86 16.60 16.41
C VAL A 394 18.24 16.35 17.88
N ASN A 395 17.72 15.28 18.49
CA ASN A 395 18.04 14.93 19.87
C ASN A 395 19.51 14.48 20.07
N LYS A 396 20.17 13.93 19.03
CA LYS A 396 21.60 13.57 19.08
C LYS A 396 22.52 14.79 18.96
N GLN A 397 22.08 15.84 18.24
CA GLN A 397 22.85 17.08 18.09
C GLN A 397 22.79 17.99 19.32
N GLN A 398 21.78 17.81 20.18
CA GLN A 398 21.60 18.58 21.41
C GLN A 398 22.30 17.98 22.64
N LYS A 399 22.84 16.77 22.51
CA LYS A 399 23.68 16.11 23.53
C LYS A 399 25.16 16.21 23.19
#